data_d063dd13ea659117decebe752f1e0d55
#
_entry.id   d063dd13ea659117decebe752f1e0d55
#
_cell.length_a   1.000
_cell.length_b   1.000
_cell.length_c   1.000
_cell.angle_alpha   90.00
_cell.angle_beta   90.00
_cell.angle_gamma   90.00
#
_symmetry.space_group_name_H-M   'P 1'
#
loop_
_entity.id
_entity.type
_entity.pdbx_description
1 polymer ?
#
loop_
_entity_poly.entity_id
_entity_poly.type
_entity_poly.pdbx_seq_one_letter_code
_entity_poly.pdbx_strand_id
1 'polypeptide(L)'
;MSLKNTMLPAMLFMVFAARSQSIDTTKIKLDLLRAPSSPGANLLGFSVSDIEKPSDVSDFMLTLQSATNSNSIFPTNYAVDLAPFWIFRSKGLTTDKFNTGKFADVFKQTFVISTAIRNADSSSRDFDKQNLYHSIGTKFSIIRGRLSNKALSVLESIHELQAEIASGVNQSLSQKLEADSIYQGLKKERQVKLGEKMDPDHPDVLAVSAKMEIRMEKVKEQIISSYTEELAKLEKAAASFKVERFGFFIDFAGGLSLEYINRTFNNSRVYNAGAWLTFGANYQNGLSLMGITRFLENPKKVFADDLGVLKNEDVSTFDAGARIIYNHPASRFSISTEAIYRSVLTKNTIDPSWRWVLNAEYDIGNNQRLTFFFGRAFNGATSKDGNVIAALNFLKGLGNFR
;
A
#
# COMPACT_ATOMS: atom_id res chain seq x y z
N MET A 1 -4.86 48.79 -32.15
CA MET A 1 -3.84 48.15 -31.26
C MET A 1 -4.62 47.55 -30.07
N SER A 2 -4.68 46.25 -30.06
CA SER A 2 -5.62 45.48 -29.20
C SER A 2 -5.06 45.28 -27.79
N LEU A 3 -5.82 45.73 -26.80
CA LEU A 3 -5.53 45.65 -25.35
C LEU A 3 -5.54 44.22 -24.79
N LYS A 4 -5.79 43.21 -25.60
CA LYS A 4 -5.94 41.80 -25.16
C LYS A 4 -4.67 41.03 -24.96
N ASN A 5 -3.52 41.52 -25.48
CA ASN A 5 -2.24 40.75 -25.44
C ASN A 5 -1.30 41.18 -24.31
N THR A 6 -1.65 42.17 -23.50
CA THR A 6 -0.79 42.67 -22.41
C THR A 6 -1.23 42.20 -21.02
N MET A 7 -2.45 41.63 -20.85
CA MET A 7 -2.92 41.14 -19.54
C MET A 7 -2.40 39.77 -19.14
N LEU A 8 -2.10 38.88 -20.07
CA LEU A 8 -1.63 37.53 -19.75
C LEU A 8 -0.23 37.46 -19.08
N PRO A 9 0.77 38.22 -19.56
CA PRO A 9 2.07 38.23 -18.88
C PRO A 9 2.06 39.01 -17.55
N ALA A 10 1.18 40.00 -17.37
CA ALA A 10 1.06 40.72 -16.09
C ALA A 10 0.42 39.86 -14.99
N MET A 11 -0.53 39.00 -15.32
CA MET A 11 -1.09 38.03 -14.36
C MET A 11 -0.08 36.94 -13.97
N LEU A 12 0.77 36.53 -14.88
CA LEU A 12 1.83 35.55 -14.60
C LEU A 12 2.92 36.15 -13.70
N PHE A 13 3.21 37.44 -13.81
CA PHE A 13 4.22 38.11 -12.97
C PHE A 13 3.73 38.47 -11.55
N MET A 14 2.44 38.70 -11.35
CA MET A 14 1.89 38.92 -10.01
C MET A 14 1.89 37.65 -9.14
N VAL A 15 1.86 36.46 -9.75
CA VAL A 15 1.96 35.19 -9.01
C VAL A 15 3.39 34.95 -8.47
N PHE A 16 4.41 35.55 -9.10
CA PHE A 16 5.80 35.44 -8.62
C PHE A 16 6.23 36.48 -7.59
N ALA A 17 5.44 37.54 -7.38
CA ALA A 17 5.76 38.61 -6.42
C ALA A 17 5.12 38.42 -5.04
N ALA A 18 4.18 37.49 -4.89
CA ALA A 18 3.80 37.00 -3.56
C ALA A 18 5.03 36.30 -2.98
N ARG A 19 5.70 36.91 -2.00
CA ARG A 19 6.71 36.25 -1.17
C ARG A 19 6.08 34.97 -0.65
N SER A 20 6.30 33.86 -1.33
CA SER A 20 5.92 32.54 -0.85
C SER A 20 6.76 32.31 0.40
N GLN A 21 6.16 32.46 1.55
CA GLN A 21 6.57 31.60 2.65
C GLN A 21 6.61 30.21 2.01
N SER A 22 7.76 29.58 1.97
CA SER A 22 7.88 28.21 1.45
C SER A 22 7.09 27.31 2.39
N ILE A 23 5.80 27.19 2.11
CA ILE A 23 4.99 26.14 2.70
C ILE A 23 5.62 24.87 2.19
N ASP A 24 6.20 24.11 3.08
CA ASP A 24 6.77 22.80 2.79
C ASP A 24 5.62 21.91 2.26
N THR A 25 5.44 21.93 0.94
CA THR A 25 4.35 21.27 0.23
C THR A 25 4.43 19.74 0.34
N THR A 26 5.56 19.19 0.78
CA THR A 26 5.72 17.76 1.06
C THR A 26 4.90 17.33 2.28
N LYS A 27 4.49 18.27 3.14
CA LYS A 27 3.70 18.03 4.34
C LYS A 27 2.19 18.17 4.13
N ILE A 28 1.71 18.67 3.00
CA ILE A 28 0.27 18.73 2.72
C ILE A 28 -0.22 17.34 2.36
N LYS A 29 -0.78 16.64 3.35
CA LYS A 29 -1.42 15.35 3.13
C LYS A 29 -2.72 15.57 2.36
N LEU A 30 -2.69 15.35 1.05
CA LEU A 30 -3.82 15.53 0.15
C LEU A 30 -4.95 14.51 0.34
N ASP A 31 -4.65 13.36 0.93
CA ASP A 31 -5.58 12.22 1.04
C ASP A 31 -6.01 11.96 2.50
N LEU A 32 -6.50 13.01 3.17
CA LEU A 32 -6.95 12.92 4.55
C LEU A 32 -8.23 12.11 4.73
N LEU A 33 -9.01 11.93 3.67
CA LEU A 33 -10.29 11.23 3.70
C LEU A 33 -10.22 9.75 3.43
N ARG A 34 -9.04 9.18 3.22
CA ARG A 34 -8.89 7.75 3.03
C ARG A 34 -8.34 7.09 4.29
N ALA A 35 -8.93 5.97 4.68
CA ALA A 35 -8.33 5.14 5.71
C ALA A 35 -6.88 4.79 5.31
N PRO A 36 -5.91 4.93 6.22
CA PRO A 36 -4.51 4.66 5.90
C PRO A 36 -4.33 3.23 5.41
N SER A 37 -3.49 3.03 4.40
CA SER A 37 -3.15 1.69 3.92
C SER A 37 -2.40 0.90 4.98
N SER A 38 -1.61 1.56 5.79
CA SER A 38 -0.80 1.03 6.86
C SER A 38 -1.05 1.83 8.15
N PRO A 39 -2.07 1.48 8.95
CA PRO A 39 -2.45 2.28 10.11
C PRO A 39 -1.37 2.33 11.17
N GLY A 40 -0.64 1.24 11.45
CA GLY A 40 0.45 1.26 12.40
C GLY A 40 1.59 2.20 11.98
N ALA A 41 2.07 2.06 10.76
CA ALA A 41 3.12 2.93 10.21
C ALA A 41 2.68 4.41 10.17
N ASN A 42 1.42 4.65 9.82
CA ASN A 42 0.86 6.00 9.76
C ASN A 42 0.86 6.68 11.14
N LEU A 43 0.54 5.97 12.21
CA LEU A 43 0.55 6.49 13.58
C LEU A 43 1.94 6.94 14.05
N LEU A 44 3.01 6.40 13.48
CA LEU A 44 4.39 6.83 13.74
C LEU A 44 4.97 7.71 12.63
N GLY A 45 4.14 8.20 11.70
CA GLY A 45 4.55 9.15 10.68
C GLY A 45 5.51 8.58 9.61
N PHE A 46 5.48 7.26 9.36
CA PHE A 46 6.22 6.68 8.24
C PHE A 46 5.59 7.08 6.91
N SER A 47 6.43 7.35 5.92
CA SER A 47 5.95 7.53 4.55
C SER A 47 5.57 6.18 3.93
N VAL A 48 4.73 6.20 2.89
CA VAL A 48 4.30 4.97 2.21
C VAL A 48 5.47 4.22 1.58
N SER A 49 6.50 4.95 1.18
CA SER A 49 7.75 4.41 0.60
C SER A 49 8.61 3.65 1.61
N ASP A 50 8.46 3.93 2.90
CA ASP A 50 9.28 3.35 3.96
C ASP A 50 8.64 2.10 4.59
N ILE A 51 7.52 1.64 4.01
CA ILE A 51 6.75 0.51 4.53
C ILE A 51 7.06 -0.73 3.71
N GLU A 52 7.65 -1.72 4.35
CA GLU A 52 7.90 -3.02 3.75
C GLU A 52 6.60 -3.83 3.60
N LYS A 53 6.45 -4.51 2.48
CA LYS A 53 5.27 -5.33 2.15
C LYS A 53 5.70 -6.69 1.62
N PRO A 54 6.20 -7.55 2.51
CA PRO A 54 6.74 -8.84 2.10
C PRO A 54 5.67 -9.72 1.45
N SER A 55 6.05 -10.39 0.38
CA SER A 55 5.18 -11.27 -0.41
C SER A 55 5.13 -12.70 0.14
N ASP A 56 6.14 -13.11 0.89
CA ASP A 56 6.25 -14.42 1.51
C ASP A 56 7.11 -14.36 2.80
N VAL A 57 7.25 -15.50 3.46
CA VAL A 57 7.98 -15.60 4.74
C VAL A 57 9.48 -15.32 4.55
N SER A 58 10.07 -15.74 3.45
CA SER A 58 11.50 -15.52 3.17
C SER A 58 11.79 -14.05 2.94
N ASP A 59 10.93 -13.37 2.18
CA ASP A 59 11.00 -11.93 1.95
C ASP A 59 10.85 -11.15 3.27
N PHE A 60 9.90 -11.55 4.13
CA PHE A 60 9.77 -10.97 5.47
C PHE A 60 11.04 -11.11 6.31
N MET A 61 11.67 -12.30 6.32
CA MET A 61 12.92 -12.52 7.07
C MET A 61 14.07 -11.68 6.53
N LEU A 62 14.16 -11.52 5.21
CA LEU A 62 15.18 -10.70 4.56
C LEU A 62 14.99 -9.21 4.89
N THR A 63 13.76 -8.70 4.84
CA THR A 63 13.47 -7.29 5.18
C THR A 63 13.76 -7.02 6.66
N LEU A 64 13.42 -7.95 7.55
CA LEU A 64 13.74 -7.82 8.97
C LEU A 64 15.26 -7.84 9.22
N GLN A 65 15.99 -8.74 8.56
CA GLN A 65 17.44 -8.83 8.66
C GLN A 65 18.13 -7.57 8.13
N SER A 66 17.66 -7.02 7.01
CA SER A 66 18.22 -5.78 6.44
C SER A 66 17.98 -4.55 7.31
N ALA A 67 16.89 -4.54 8.07
CA ALA A 67 16.54 -3.45 8.97
C ALA A 67 17.30 -3.49 10.31
N THR A 68 17.92 -4.63 10.65
CA THR A 68 18.72 -4.79 11.87
C THR A 68 20.18 -4.48 11.56
N ASN A 69 20.78 -3.54 12.28
CA ASN A 69 22.22 -3.30 12.23
C ASN A 69 22.95 -4.36 13.04
N SER A 70 24.21 -4.66 12.68
CA SER A 70 25.07 -5.68 13.32
C SER A 70 25.24 -5.52 14.85
N ASN A 71 24.87 -4.36 15.41
CA ASN A 71 24.99 -4.06 16.84
C ASN A 71 23.64 -3.87 17.55
N SER A 72 22.50 -4.08 16.88
CA SER A 72 21.17 -3.89 17.47
C SER A 72 20.24 -5.04 17.09
N ILE A 73 19.63 -5.65 18.08
CA ILE A 73 18.59 -6.68 17.88
C ILE A 73 17.30 -6.06 17.33
N PHE A 74 17.09 -4.76 17.54
CA PHE A 74 15.90 -4.03 17.08
C PHE A 74 16.25 -3.08 15.92
N PRO A 75 15.42 -3.06 14.87
CA PRO A 75 15.60 -2.10 13.80
C PRO A 75 15.43 -0.66 14.32
N THR A 76 16.17 0.27 13.75
CA THR A 76 16.16 1.68 14.17
C THR A 76 14.86 2.36 13.77
N ASN A 77 14.46 2.18 12.52
CA ASN A 77 13.19 2.66 11.97
C ASN A 77 12.69 1.59 10.99
N TYR A 78 11.61 0.94 11.33
CA TYR A 78 11.08 -0.15 10.52
C TYR A 78 9.57 -0.15 10.55
N ALA A 79 8.95 -0.29 9.39
CA ALA A 79 7.52 -0.42 9.25
C ALA A 79 7.20 -1.53 8.26
N VAL A 80 6.29 -2.42 8.62
CA VAL A 80 5.90 -3.55 7.78
C VAL A 80 4.38 -3.79 7.83
N ASP A 81 3.85 -4.11 6.66
CA ASP A 81 2.49 -4.57 6.46
C ASP A 81 2.49 -6.05 6.10
N LEU A 82 1.81 -6.85 6.91
CA LEU A 82 1.64 -8.27 6.69
C LEU A 82 0.20 -8.56 6.23
N ALA A 83 0.06 -9.17 5.08
CA ALA A 83 -1.20 -9.65 4.55
C ALA A 83 -1.25 -11.20 4.62
N PRO A 84 -1.72 -11.80 5.74
CA PRO A 84 -1.55 -13.22 6.01
C PRO A 84 -2.13 -14.12 4.92
N PHE A 85 -3.27 -13.74 4.35
CA PHE A 85 -3.89 -14.49 3.26
C PHE A 85 -2.97 -14.67 2.04
N TRP A 86 -2.21 -13.63 1.69
CA TRP A 86 -1.32 -13.63 0.53
C TRP A 86 0.04 -14.27 0.82
N ILE A 87 0.54 -14.09 2.04
CA ILE A 87 1.83 -14.66 2.49
C ILE A 87 1.75 -16.19 2.56
N PHE A 88 0.68 -16.74 3.14
CA PHE A 88 0.54 -18.18 3.33
C PHE A 88 -0.11 -18.90 2.14
N ARG A 89 -0.30 -18.22 1.02
CA ARG A 89 -0.84 -18.71 -0.25
C ARG A 89 -2.01 -19.66 -0.08
N SER A 90 -3.22 -19.16 -0.14
CA SER A 90 -4.39 -20.03 -0.30
C SER A 90 -4.33 -20.69 -1.68
N LYS A 91 -3.89 -21.96 -1.73
CA LYS A 91 -3.99 -22.78 -2.95
C LYS A 91 -5.47 -22.78 -3.39
N GLY A 92 -5.72 -22.44 -4.66
CA GLY A 92 -7.06 -22.53 -5.25
C GLY A 92 -7.93 -21.28 -5.13
N LEU A 93 -7.33 -20.08 -5.11
CA LEU A 93 -8.09 -18.86 -5.30
C LEU A 93 -8.54 -18.78 -6.77
N THR A 94 -9.85 -18.92 -6.99
CA THR A 94 -10.47 -18.75 -8.30
C THR A 94 -10.84 -17.29 -8.54
N THR A 95 -11.04 -16.89 -9.81
CA THR A 95 -11.51 -15.55 -10.19
C THR A 95 -12.82 -15.20 -9.48
N ASP A 96 -13.75 -16.14 -9.36
CA ASP A 96 -15.02 -15.97 -8.65
C ASP A 96 -14.81 -15.67 -7.16
N LYS A 97 -13.94 -16.40 -6.49
CA LYS A 97 -13.60 -16.14 -5.08
C LYS A 97 -12.88 -14.80 -4.90
N PHE A 98 -12.03 -14.41 -5.87
CA PHE A 98 -11.37 -13.12 -5.85
C PHE A 98 -12.35 -11.95 -6.08
N ASN A 99 -13.40 -12.16 -6.87
CA ASN A 99 -14.43 -11.14 -7.16
C ASN A 99 -15.70 -11.26 -6.31
N THR A 100 -15.70 -12.12 -5.29
CA THR A 100 -16.86 -12.32 -4.42
C THR A 100 -17.18 -11.08 -3.57
N GLY A 101 -18.45 -10.87 -3.27
CA GLY A 101 -18.93 -9.90 -2.29
C GLY A 101 -19.18 -10.48 -0.89
N LYS A 102 -18.89 -11.78 -0.65
CA LYS A 102 -19.08 -12.41 0.66
C LYS A 102 -18.10 -11.85 1.68
N PHE A 103 -18.59 -11.34 2.80
CA PHE A 103 -17.79 -10.70 3.85
C PHE A 103 -16.57 -11.53 4.26
N ALA A 104 -16.72 -12.82 4.53
CA ALA A 104 -15.62 -13.67 4.98
C ALA A 104 -14.46 -13.75 3.98
N ASP A 105 -14.77 -13.78 2.68
CA ASP A 105 -13.74 -13.82 1.63
C ASP A 105 -13.13 -12.41 1.40
N VAL A 106 -13.95 -11.38 1.45
CA VAL A 106 -13.48 -9.97 1.37
C VAL A 106 -12.55 -9.68 2.53
N PHE A 107 -12.96 -10.02 3.76
CA PHE A 107 -12.16 -9.83 4.96
C PHE A 107 -10.81 -10.53 4.86
N LYS A 108 -10.79 -11.84 4.56
CA LYS A 108 -9.55 -12.62 4.43
C LYS A 108 -8.58 -12.00 3.42
N GLN A 109 -9.08 -11.59 2.26
CA GLN A 109 -8.26 -11.07 1.16
C GLN A 109 -7.77 -9.63 1.40
N THR A 110 -8.41 -8.88 2.28
CA THR A 110 -8.08 -7.47 2.53
C THR A 110 -7.51 -7.21 3.91
N PHE A 111 -7.48 -8.23 4.78
CA PHE A 111 -6.95 -8.11 6.12
C PHE A 111 -5.44 -7.94 6.09
N VAL A 112 -4.98 -6.85 6.70
CA VAL A 112 -3.58 -6.48 6.84
C VAL A 112 -3.29 -6.16 8.29
N ILE A 113 -2.21 -6.70 8.81
CA ILE A 113 -1.61 -6.33 10.09
C ILE A 113 -0.46 -5.39 9.78
N SER A 114 -0.48 -4.21 10.36
CA SER A 114 0.52 -3.18 10.20
C SER A 114 1.27 -3.01 11.51
N THR A 115 2.59 -3.03 11.49
CA THR A 115 3.41 -2.72 12.68
C THR A 115 4.57 -1.83 12.30
N ALA A 116 4.97 -0.96 13.22
CA ALA A 116 6.13 -0.11 13.00
C ALA A 116 6.86 0.14 14.32
N ILE A 117 8.17 0.31 14.21
CA ILE A 117 9.07 0.67 15.30
C ILE A 117 9.81 1.94 14.90
N ARG A 118 9.82 2.92 15.78
CA ARG A 118 10.63 4.12 15.61
C ARG A 118 11.52 4.31 16.82
N ASN A 119 12.81 4.30 16.55
CA ASN A 119 13.85 4.62 17.51
C ASN A 119 14.39 6.00 17.13
N ALA A 120 13.94 7.03 17.85
CA ALA A 120 14.27 8.41 17.51
C ALA A 120 15.79 8.64 17.54
N ASP A 121 16.29 9.19 16.45
CA ASP A 121 17.66 9.68 16.33
C ASP A 121 17.73 11.20 16.59
N SER A 122 18.92 11.75 16.43
CA SER A 122 19.17 13.18 16.68
C SER A 122 18.42 14.13 15.75
N SER A 123 17.86 13.65 14.64
CA SER A 123 17.19 14.46 13.63
C SER A 123 15.66 14.55 13.81
N SER A 124 15.08 13.73 14.68
CA SER A 124 13.63 13.70 14.92
C SER A 124 13.21 14.84 15.83
N ARG A 125 12.39 15.77 15.32
CA ARG A 125 11.81 16.87 16.12
C ARG A 125 10.64 16.43 16.99
N ASP A 126 9.90 15.40 16.56
CA ASP A 126 8.61 15.02 17.13
C ASP A 126 8.70 13.80 18.06
N PHE A 127 9.87 13.17 18.15
CA PHE A 127 10.09 11.97 18.95
C PHE A 127 11.28 12.17 19.91
N ASP A 128 11.09 11.77 21.17
CA ASP A 128 12.16 11.84 22.17
C ASP A 128 13.22 10.75 21.89
N LYS A 129 14.48 11.15 21.84
CA LYS A 129 15.62 10.27 21.57
C LYS A 129 15.86 9.19 22.62
N GLN A 130 15.41 9.43 23.84
CA GLN A 130 15.57 8.46 24.94
C GLN A 130 14.50 7.37 24.88
N ASN A 131 13.42 7.58 24.12
CA ASN A 131 12.27 6.71 24.07
C ASN A 131 12.28 5.80 22.84
N LEU A 132 11.58 4.68 22.95
CA LEU A 132 11.27 3.79 21.86
C LEU A 132 9.76 3.88 21.57
N TYR A 133 9.40 3.90 20.31
CA TYR A 133 7.99 3.94 19.87
C TYR A 133 7.67 2.68 19.08
N HIS A 134 6.55 2.06 19.40
CA HIS A 134 6.05 0.91 18.69
C HIS A 134 4.56 1.10 18.38
N SER A 135 4.15 0.73 17.19
CA SER A 135 2.74 0.78 16.80
C SER A 135 2.28 -0.54 16.22
N ILE A 136 0.99 -0.82 16.43
CA ILE A 136 0.28 -1.91 15.80
C ILE A 136 -1.04 -1.40 15.27
N GLY A 137 -1.45 -1.90 14.12
CA GLY A 137 -2.72 -1.57 13.52
C GLY A 137 -3.23 -2.67 12.61
N THR A 138 -4.46 -2.53 12.20
CA THR A 138 -5.11 -3.45 11.26
C THR A 138 -5.97 -2.69 10.28
N LYS A 139 -6.10 -3.24 9.08
CA LYS A 139 -7.00 -2.76 8.04
C LYS A 139 -7.69 -3.92 7.37
N PHE A 140 -8.96 -3.74 7.01
CA PHE A 140 -9.72 -4.67 6.19
C PHE A 140 -10.92 -3.99 5.53
N SER A 141 -11.45 -4.63 4.49
CA SER A 141 -12.71 -4.21 3.87
C SER A 141 -13.87 -5.04 4.41
N ILE A 142 -14.96 -4.37 4.71
CA ILE A 142 -16.24 -4.99 5.08
C ILE A 142 -17.03 -5.30 3.81
N ILE A 143 -17.08 -4.32 2.92
CA ILE A 143 -17.68 -4.42 1.59
C ILE A 143 -16.65 -3.97 0.57
N ARG A 144 -16.59 -4.68 -0.54
CA ARG A 144 -15.68 -4.38 -1.64
C ARG A 144 -16.44 -4.43 -2.96
N GLY A 145 -16.36 -3.38 -3.76
CA GLY A 145 -16.93 -3.34 -5.09
C GLY A 145 -16.45 -4.48 -5.99
N ARG A 146 -17.19 -4.76 -7.06
CA ARG A 146 -16.85 -5.79 -8.05
C ARG A 146 -15.78 -5.27 -9.00
N LEU A 147 -14.95 -6.17 -9.50
CA LEU A 147 -13.99 -5.86 -10.56
C LEU A 147 -14.70 -5.33 -11.80
N SER A 148 -14.05 -4.42 -12.53
CA SER A 148 -14.49 -4.01 -13.85
C SER A 148 -14.47 -5.18 -14.83
N ASN A 149 -15.33 -5.15 -15.84
CA ASN A 149 -15.31 -6.19 -16.89
C ASN A 149 -13.94 -6.26 -17.58
N LYS A 150 -13.28 -5.11 -17.75
CA LYS A 150 -11.92 -5.06 -18.29
C LYS A 150 -10.89 -5.75 -17.36
N ALA A 151 -10.95 -5.50 -16.05
CA ALA A 151 -10.07 -6.16 -15.10
C ALA A 151 -10.33 -7.66 -15.02
N LEU A 152 -11.61 -8.08 -15.12
CA LEU A 152 -11.98 -9.50 -15.17
C LEU A 152 -11.42 -10.18 -16.41
N SER A 153 -11.60 -9.62 -17.60
CA SER A 153 -11.10 -10.21 -18.86
C SER A 153 -9.57 -10.35 -18.86
N VAL A 154 -8.84 -9.36 -18.31
CA VAL A 154 -7.38 -9.47 -18.19
C VAL A 154 -6.99 -10.56 -17.19
N LEU A 155 -7.69 -10.68 -16.06
CA LEU A 155 -7.42 -11.71 -15.06
C LEU A 155 -7.73 -13.11 -15.62
N GLU A 156 -8.79 -13.28 -16.38
CA GLU A 156 -9.13 -14.52 -17.08
C GLU A 156 -8.03 -14.91 -18.09
N SER A 157 -7.60 -13.95 -18.92
CA SER A 157 -6.48 -14.16 -19.85
C SER A 157 -5.18 -14.58 -19.15
N ILE A 158 -4.88 -13.99 -17.98
CA ILE A 158 -3.72 -14.39 -17.17
C ILE A 158 -3.88 -15.84 -16.71
N HIS A 159 -5.06 -16.23 -16.22
CA HIS A 159 -5.31 -17.60 -15.76
C HIS A 159 -5.27 -18.61 -16.91
N GLU A 160 -5.80 -18.28 -18.09
CA GLU A 160 -5.74 -19.12 -19.27
C GLU A 160 -4.30 -19.36 -19.73
N LEU A 161 -3.50 -18.29 -19.83
CA LEU A 161 -2.08 -18.39 -20.19
C LEU A 161 -1.29 -19.21 -19.16
N GLN A 162 -1.55 -19.01 -17.87
CA GLN A 162 -0.91 -19.82 -16.82
C GLN A 162 -1.28 -21.30 -16.91
N ALA A 163 -2.56 -21.60 -17.18
CA ALA A 163 -3.04 -22.97 -17.33
C ALA A 163 -2.45 -23.64 -18.58
N GLU A 164 -2.37 -22.92 -19.71
CA GLU A 164 -1.76 -23.38 -20.95
C GLU A 164 -0.28 -23.72 -20.75
N ILE A 165 0.50 -22.79 -20.16
CA ILE A 165 1.92 -23.02 -19.86
C ILE A 165 2.07 -24.23 -18.91
N ALA A 166 1.29 -24.28 -17.82
CA ALA A 166 1.39 -25.36 -16.84
C ALA A 166 1.05 -26.73 -17.46
N SER A 167 0.00 -26.79 -18.29
CA SER A 167 -0.40 -28.01 -18.99
C SER A 167 0.67 -28.44 -19.99
N GLY A 168 1.16 -27.53 -20.82
CA GLY A 168 2.21 -27.80 -21.79
C GLY A 168 3.53 -28.23 -21.15
N VAL A 169 3.92 -27.56 -20.04
CA VAL A 169 5.12 -27.97 -19.29
C VAL A 169 4.97 -29.37 -18.71
N ASN A 170 3.81 -29.70 -18.10
CA ASN A 170 3.59 -31.02 -17.51
C ASN A 170 3.62 -32.15 -18.59
N GLN A 171 2.97 -31.89 -19.72
CA GLN A 171 2.96 -32.83 -20.83
C GLN A 171 4.38 -33.06 -21.39
N SER A 172 5.11 -31.98 -21.65
CA SER A 172 6.47 -32.01 -22.15
C SER A 172 7.46 -32.63 -21.15
N LEU A 173 7.21 -32.40 -19.84
CA LEU A 173 8.07 -32.94 -18.78
C LEU A 173 8.05 -34.45 -18.74
N SER A 174 6.87 -35.06 -18.81
CA SER A 174 6.76 -36.54 -18.85
C SER A 174 7.52 -37.11 -20.01
N GLN A 175 7.33 -36.57 -21.23
CA GLN A 175 8.00 -37.05 -22.44
C GLN A 175 9.53 -36.89 -22.38
N LYS A 176 9.99 -35.71 -21.91
CA LYS A 176 11.44 -35.44 -21.80
C LYS A 176 12.11 -36.25 -20.71
N LEU A 177 11.45 -36.51 -19.57
CA LEU A 177 11.97 -37.35 -18.50
C LEU A 177 12.06 -38.84 -18.95
N GLU A 178 11.13 -39.31 -19.78
CA GLU A 178 11.21 -40.66 -20.37
C GLU A 178 12.41 -40.81 -21.32
N ALA A 179 12.75 -39.75 -22.05
CA ALA A 179 13.89 -39.70 -22.95
C ALA A 179 15.22 -39.37 -22.28
N ASP A 180 15.19 -38.87 -21.05
CA ASP A 180 16.37 -38.39 -20.31
C ASP A 180 17.17 -39.58 -19.72
N SER A 181 18.32 -39.90 -20.28
CA SER A 181 19.14 -41.03 -19.86
C SER A 181 19.64 -40.92 -18.41
N ILE A 182 19.90 -39.67 -17.91
CA ILE A 182 20.35 -39.44 -16.55
C ILE A 182 19.21 -39.74 -15.58
N TYR A 183 18.01 -39.20 -15.86
CA TYR A 183 16.84 -39.44 -15.01
C TYR A 183 16.44 -40.91 -14.99
N GLN A 184 16.48 -41.58 -16.14
CA GLN A 184 16.19 -43.04 -16.26
C GLN A 184 17.24 -43.88 -15.51
N GLY A 185 18.51 -43.48 -15.55
CA GLY A 185 19.57 -44.10 -14.75
C GLY A 185 19.34 -44.00 -13.25
N LEU A 186 19.01 -42.81 -12.75
CA LEU A 186 18.67 -42.56 -11.35
C LEU A 186 17.40 -43.32 -10.92
N LYS A 187 16.41 -43.43 -11.81
CA LYS A 187 15.18 -44.20 -11.56
C LYS A 187 15.48 -45.69 -11.39
N LYS A 188 16.33 -46.24 -12.23
CA LYS A 188 16.78 -47.63 -12.11
C LYS A 188 17.58 -47.87 -10.83
N GLU A 189 18.54 -46.97 -10.50
CA GLU A 189 19.30 -47.02 -9.26
C GLU A 189 18.40 -47.03 -8.02
N ARG A 190 17.40 -46.14 -7.98
CA ARG A 190 16.40 -46.13 -6.92
C ARG A 190 15.60 -47.44 -6.82
N GLN A 191 15.20 -48.01 -7.96
CA GLN A 191 14.48 -49.28 -7.98
C GLN A 191 15.33 -50.43 -7.46
N VAL A 192 16.61 -50.48 -7.79
CA VAL A 192 17.55 -51.50 -7.28
C VAL A 192 17.66 -51.43 -5.77
N LYS A 193 17.90 -50.22 -5.23
CA LYS A 193 17.99 -50.03 -3.77
C LYS A 193 16.70 -50.42 -3.02
N LEU A 194 15.54 -50.12 -3.57
CA LEU A 194 14.25 -50.57 -3.02
C LEU A 194 14.06 -52.09 -3.15
N GLY A 195 14.59 -52.73 -4.23
CA GLY A 195 14.60 -54.15 -4.39
C GLY A 195 15.52 -54.91 -3.45
N GLU A 196 16.56 -54.23 -2.92
CA GLU A 196 17.44 -54.72 -1.85
C GLU A 196 16.81 -54.63 -0.46
N LYS A 197 15.50 -54.40 -0.36
CA LYS A 197 14.70 -54.25 0.88
C LYS A 197 15.07 -53.04 1.73
N MET A 198 15.64 -51.99 1.14
CA MET A 198 15.83 -50.71 1.81
C MET A 198 14.48 -50.00 1.97
N ASP A 199 14.29 -49.39 3.14
CA ASP A 199 13.12 -48.55 3.42
C ASP A 199 13.14 -47.33 2.44
N PRO A 200 11.99 -46.86 1.95
CA PRO A 200 11.88 -45.61 1.20
C PRO A 200 12.55 -44.43 1.91
N ASP A 201 12.58 -44.42 3.26
CA ASP A 201 13.21 -43.39 4.09
C ASP A 201 14.69 -43.64 4.38
N HIS A 202 15.27 -44.72 3.81
CA HIS A 202 16.69 -44.98 3.97
C HIS A 202 17.53 -43.85 3.34
N PRO A 203 18.61 -43.36 4.03
CA PRO A 203 19.43 -42.25 3.52
C PRO A 203 19.90 -42.37 2.08
N ASP A 204 20.27 -43.57 1.64
CA ASP A 204 20.72 -43.83 0.28
C ASP A 204 19.60 -43.71 -0.75
N VAL A 205 18.36 -44.12 -0.42
CA VAL A 205 17.18 -43.97 -1.26
C VAL A 205 16.77 -42.50 -1.36
N LEU A 206 16.82 -41.79 -0.24
CA LEU A 206 16.55 -40.33 -0.19
C LEU A 206 17.57 -39.54 -0.99
N ALA A 207 18.87 -39.92 -0.93
CA ALA A 207 19.93 -39.26 -1.71
C ALA A 207 19.71 -39.41 -3.22
N VAL A 208 19.31 -40.61 -3.71
CA VAL A 208 18.97 -40.80 -5.11
C VAL A 208 17.69 -40.05 -5.51
N SER A 209 16.67 -40.05 -4.64
CA SER A 209 15.43 -39.29 -4.86
C SER A 209 15.69 -37.79 -4.98
N ALA A 210 16.56 -37.23 -4.12
CA ALA A 210 16.99 -35.82 -4.21
C ALA A 210 17.69 -35.50 -5.56
N LYS A 211 18.57 -36.39 -6.02
CA LYS A 211 19.20 -36.25 -7.38
C LYS A 211 18.17 -36.28 -8.50
N MET A 212 17.17 -37.14 -8.38
CA MET A 212 16.07 -37.22 -9.38
C MET A 212 15.27 -35.91 -9.39
N GLU A 213 14.96 -35.34 -8.22
CA GLU A 213 14.25 -34.07 -8.10
C GLU A 213 15.03 -32.90 -8.70
N ILE A 214 16.34 -32.81 -8.41
CA ILE A 214 17.24 -31.80 -9.01
C ILE A 214 17.26 -31.96 -10.55
N ARG A 215 17.32 -33.21 -11.06
CA ARG A 215 17.31 -33.42 -12.51
C ARG A 215 15.98 -33.04 -13.13
N MET A 216 14.87 -33.37 -12.47
CA MET A 216 13.53 -33.02 -12.91
C MET A 216 13.34 -31.49 -12.96
N GLU A 217 13.78 -30.76 -11.96
CA GLU A 217 13.70 -29.28 -11.97
C GLU A 217 14.55 -28.69 -13.11
N LYS A 218 15.74 -29.21 -13.34
CA LYS A 218 16.59 -28.79 -14.50
C LYS A 218 15.92 -29.02 -15.86
N VAL A 219 15.26 -30.15 -16.03
CA VAL A 219 14.51 -30.44 -17.26
C VAL A 219 13.30 -29.53 -17.39
N LYS A 220 12.62 -29.27 -16.28
CA LYS A 220 11.48 -28.34 -16.21
C LYS A 220 11.88 -26.91 -16.56
N GLU A 221 13.01 -26.41 -16.05
CA GLU A 221 13.56 -25.10 -16.41
C GLU A 221 13.85 -24.99 -17.93
N GLN A 222 14.43 -26.06 -18.54
CA GLN A 222 14.65 -26.10 -19.98
C GLN A 222 13.35 -26.07 -20.78
N ILE A 223 12.28 -26.68 -20.28
CA ILE A 223 10.97 -26.63 -20.91
C ILE A 223 10.38 -25.23 -20.77
N ILE A 224 10.38 -24.65 -19.55
CA ILE A 224 9.86 -23.31 -19.30
C ILE A 224 10.55 -22.27 -20.19
N SER A 225 11.87 -22.39 -20.39
CA SER A 225 12.61 -21.49 -21.27
C SER A 225 12.19 -21.57 -22.75
N SER A 226 11.50 -22.63 -23.18
CA SER A 226 10.95 -22.74 -24.54
C SER A 226 9.61 -21.98 -24.71
N TYR A 227 8.94 -21.61 -23.62
CA TYR A 227 7.67 -20.86 -23.63
C TYR A 227 7.87 -19.34 -23.62
N THR A 228 8.87 -18.85 -24.35
CA THR A 228 9.28 -17.42 -24.33
C THR A 228 8.16 -16.48 -24.77
N GLU A 229 7.39 -16.86 -25.81
CA GLU A 229 6.29 -16.04 -26.32
C GLU A 229 5.10 -16.00 -25.35
N GLU A 230 4.72 -17.14 -24.79
CA GLU A 230 3.64 -17.28 -23.82
C GLU A 230 3.98 -16.53 -22.53
N LEU A 231 5.21 -16.63 -22.06
CA LEU A 231 5.70 -15.90 -20.91
C LEU A 231 5.70 -14.38 -21.16
N ALA A 232 6.10 -13.93 -22.35
CA ALA A 232 6.04 -12.51 -22.72
C ALA A 232 4.59 -12.00 -22.79
N LYS A 233 3.66 -12.81 -23.29
CA LYS A 233 2.22 -12.50 -23.27
C LYS A 233 1.69 -12.40 -21.84
N LEU A 234 2.07 -13.36 -20.97
CA LEU A 234 1.71 -13.37 -19.56
C LEU A 234 2.25 -12.14 -18.82
N GLU A 235 3.51 -11.79 -19.04
CA GLU A 235 4.14 -10.59 -18.47
C GLU A 235 3.41 -9.32 -18.92
N LYS A 236 3.09 -9.19 -20.20
CA LYS A 236 2.34 -8.07 -20.75
C LYS A 236 0.94 -7.98 -20.17
N ALA A 237 0.23 -9.10 -20.03
CA ALA A 237 -1.08 -9.17 -19.42
C ALA A 237 -1.00 -8.76 -17.93
N ALA A 238 -0.04 -9.30 -17.19
CA ALA A 238 0.18 -8.95 -15.80
C ALA A 238 0.53 -7.46 -15.60
N ALA A 239 1.39 -6.89 -16.46
CA ALA A 239 1.73 -5.47 -16.44
C ALA A 239 0.54 -4.56 -16.78
N SER A 240 -0.41 -5.03 -17.57
CA SER A 240 -1.63 -4.30 -17.94
C SER A 240 -2.75 -4.42 -16.89
N PHE A 241 -2.63 -5.38 -15.97
CA PHE A 241 -3.66 -5.63 -14.97
C PHE A 241 -3.73 -4.51 -13.95
N LYS A 242 -4.89 -3.86 -13.88
CA LYS A 242 -5.20 -2.85 -12.86
C LYS A 242 -6.45 -3.28 -12.10
N VAL A 243 -6.35 -3.27 -10.77
CA VAL A 243 -7.49 -3.60 -9.91
C VAL A 243 -8.44 -2.40 -9.88
N GLU A 244 -9.35 -2.34 -10.82
CA GLU A 244 -10.44 -1.37 -10.84
C GLU A 244 -11.72 -2.03 -10.32
N ARG A 245 -12.31 -1.42 -9.28
CA ARG A 245 -13.54 -1.93 -8.66
C ARG A 245 -14.62 -0.87 -8.67
N PHE A 246 -15.82 -1.30 -9.00
CA PHE A 246 -17.02 -0.47 -9.05
C PHE A 246 -18.07 -0.96 -8.04
N GLY A 247 -18.94 -0.03 -7.62
CA GLY A 247 -19.95 -0.27 -6.62
C GLY A 247 -19.55 0.18 -5.23
N PHE A 248 -20.31 -0.24 -4.25
CA PHE A 248 -20.10 0.14 -2.85
C PHE A 248 -18.84 -0.48 -2.26
N PHE A 249 -18.19 0.29 -1.38
CA PHE A 249 -17.10 -0.20 -0.55
C PHE A 249 -17.22 0.37 0.87
N ILE A 250 -16.74 -0.40 1.84
CA ILE A 250 -16.59 0.02 3.23
C ILE A 250 -15.27 -0.57 3.72
N ASP A 251 -14.34 0.30 4.09
CA ASP A 251 -13.02 -0.04 4.61
C ASP A 251 -12.90 0.43 6.05
N PHE A 252 -12.37 -0.43 6.89
CA PHE A 252 -12.01 -0.11 8.27
C PHE A 252 -10.49 -0.14 8.42
N ALA A 253 -9.95 0.80 9.19
CA ALA A 253 -8.58 0.76 9.66
C ALA A 253 -8.54 1.24 11.12
N GLY A 254 -7.65 0.67 11.91
CA GLY A 254 -7.46 1.09 13.29
C GLY A 254 -6.10 0.70 13.80
N GLY A 255 -5.61 1.41 14.81
CA GLY A 255 -4.33 1.11 15.42
C GLY A 255 -4.05 1.97 16.63
N LEU A 256 -3.01 1.58 17.34
CA LEU A 256 -2.48 2.33 18.48
C LEU A 256 -0.95 2.30 18.45
N SER A 257 -0.33 3.30 19.03
CA SER A 257 1.10 3.33 19.28
C SER A 257 1.42 3.53 20.75
N LEU A 258 2.50 2.93 21.17
CA LEU A 258 3.04 2.99 22.53
C LEU A 258 4.38 3.72 22.50
N GLU A 259 4.62 4.50 23.54
CA GLU A 259 5.91 5.11 23.85
C GLU A 259 6.48 4.40 25.07
N TYR A 260 7.70 3.88 24.97
CA TYR A 260 8.44 3.27 26.05
C TYR A 260 9.47 4.28 26.55
N ILE A 261 9.17 4.91 27.68
CA ILE A 261 10.00 5.96 28.27
C ILE A 261 11.32 5.34 28.75
N ASN A 262 12.45 5.96 28.36
CA ASN A 262 13.79 5.47 28.62
C ASN A 262 14.00 4.02 28.14
N ARG A 263 13.25 3.60 27.10
CA ARG A 263 13.28 2.24 26.53
C ARG A 263 12.95 1.14 27.54
N THR A 264 12.19 1.44 28.59
CA THR A 264 11.79 0.48 29.62
C THR A 264 10.36 0.03 29.38
N PHE A 265 10.14 -1.29 29.38
CA PHE A 265 8.81 -1.86 29.11
C PHE A 265 7.79 -1.48 30.20
N ASN A 266 8.22 -1.43 31.46
CA ASN A 266 7.36 -1.10 32.60
C ASN A 266 6.94 0.38 32.65
N ASN A 267 7.56 1.23 31.85
CA ASN A 267 7.23 2.65 31.77
C ASN A 267 6.72 2.99 30.36
N SER A 268 5.61 2.34 29.99
CA SER A 268 4.97 2.54 28.70
C SER A 268 3.68 3.32 28.83
N ARG A 269 3.37 4.14 27.82
CA ARG A 269 2.10 4.87 27.70
C ARG A 269 1.60 4.85 26.25
N VAL A 270 0.30 5.07 26.08
CA VAL A 270 -0.25 5.28 24.74
C VAL A 270 0.30 6.61 24.20
N TYR A 271 0.95 6.53 23.04
CA TYR A 271 1.48 7.70 22.36
C TYR A 271 0.41 8.37 21.50
N ASN A 272 -0.27 7.60 20.66
CA ASN A 272 -1.45 8.00 19.92
C ASN A 272 -2.27 6.77 19.51
N ALA A 273 -3.50 6.98 19.08
CA ALA A 273 -4.37 5.94 18.52
C ALA A 273 -5.26 6.55 17.44
N GLY A 274 -5.75 5.68 16.54
CA GLY A 274 -6.67 6.11 15.49
C GLY A 274 -7.57 4.98 15.03
N ALA A 275 -8.80 5.36 14.66
CA ALA A 275 -9.75 4.49 13.99
C ALA A 275 -10.36 5.25 12.80
N TRP A 276 -10.44 4.59 11.66
CA TRP A 276 -10.94 5.16 10.40
C TRP A 276 -11.98 4.23 9.80
N LEU A 277 -13.10 4.79 9.40
CA LEU A 277 -14.11 4.12 8.59
C LEU A 277 -14.28 4.94 7.30
N THR A 278 -13.92 4.35 6.17
CA THR A 278 -14.12 4.93 4.84
C THR A 278 -15.20 4.15 4.12
N PHE A 279 -16.15 4.84 3.54
CA PHE A 279 -17.25 4.22 2.79
C PHE A 279 -17.54 5.04 1.54
N GLY A 280 -18.10 4.40 0.53
CA GLY A 280 -18.40 5.12 -0.71
C GLY A 280 -18.86 4.22 -1.84
N ALA A 281 -18.93 4.82 -3.02
CA ALA A 281 -19.25 4.14 -4.26
C ALA A 281 -18.38 4.65 -5.41
N ASN A 282 -17.85 3.73 -6.20
CA ASN A 282 -17.15 4.01 -7.43
C ASN A 282 -18.05 3.64 -8.61
N TYR A 283 -18.18 4.55 -9.56
CA TYR A 283 -19.03 4.37 -10.75
C TYR A 283 -18.16 4.20 -12.00
N GLN A 284 -18.69 3.48 -12.99
CA GLN A 284 -17.97 3.19 -14.25
C GLN A 284 -17.69 4.43 -15.10
N ASN A 285 -18.46 5.50 -14.92
CA ASN A 285 -18.28 6.77 -15.61
C ASN A 285 -17.14 7.64 -15.06
N GLY A 286 -16.34 7.10 -14.12
CA GLY A 286 -15.23 7.82 -13.50
C GLY A 286 -15.60 8.66 -12.28
N LEU A 287 -16.87 8.70 -11.88
CA LEU A 287 -17.31 9.35 -10.66
C LEU A 287 -17.05 8.42 -9.45
N SER A 288 -16.51 8.98 -8.37
CA SER A 288 -16.38 8.33 -7.06
C SER A 288 -16.92 9.24 -5.98
N LEU A 289 -17.76 8.70 -5.12
CA LEU A 289 -18.27 9.36 -3.92
C LEU A 289 -17.69 8.66 -2.71
N MET A 290 -17.12 9.41 -1.78
CA MET A 290 -16.45 8.86 -0.61
C MET A 290 -16.84 9.64 0.62
N GLY A 291 -17.12 8.93 1.71
CA GLY A 291 -17.26 9.47 3.04
C GLY A 291 -16.24 8.86 3.98
N ILE A 292 -15.87 9.60 5.01
CA ILE A 292 -15.01 9.11 6.08
C ILE A 292 -15.51 9.59 7.42
N THR A 293 -15.38 8.73 8.41
CA THR A 293 -15.34 9.11 9.81
C THR A 293 -14.04 8.62 10.41
N ARG A 294 -13.42 9.43 11.25
CA ARG A 294 -12.19 9.05 11.94
C ARG A 294 -12.17 9.58 13.37
N PHE A 295 -11.72 8.75 14.27
CA PHE A 295 -11.35 9.11 15.63
C PHE A 295 -9.83 9.10 15.74
N LEU A 296 -9.26 10.14 16.35
CA LEU A 296 -7.82 10.23 16.60
C LEU A 296 -7.58 10.67 18.03
N GLU A 297 -6.79 9.91 18.74
CA GLU A 297 -6.23 10.24 20.05
C GLU A 297 -4.82 10.79 19.86
N ASN A 298 -4.51 11.92 20.45
CA ASN A 298 -3.22 12.62 20.32
C ASN A 298 -2.78 12.83 18.85
N PRO A 299 -3.64 13.36 17.96
CA PRO A 299 -3.32 13.51 16.54
C PRO A 299 -2.16 14.48 16.29
N LYS A 300 -1.85 15.40 17.20
CA LYS A 300 -0.74 16.36 17.10
C LYS A 300 0.62 15.73 16.84
N LYS A 301 0.82 14.48 17.29
CA LYS A 301 2.08 13.77 17.14
C LYS A 301 2.29 13.16 15.74
N VAL A 302 1.21 13.08 14.95
CA VAL A 302 1.26 12.55 13.57
C VAL A 302 0.79 13.58 12.56
N PHE A 303 -0.11 14.47 12.97
CA PHE A 303 -0.79 15.47 12.15
C PHE A 303 -0.55 16.89 12.68
N ALA A 304 0.63 17.16 13.22
CA ALA A 304 0.98 18.43 13.85
C ALA A 304 0.65 19.65 12.98
N ASP A 305 0.83 19.50 11.66
CA ASP A 305 0.57 20.58 10.70
C ASP A 305 -0.94 20.84 10.50
N ASP A 306 -1.79 19.86 10.81
CA ASP A 306 -3.25 19.97 10.66
C ASP A 306 -3.93 20.64 11.86
N LEU A 307 -3.26 20.70 13.01
CA LEU A 307 -3.86 21.18 14.25
C LEU A 307 -3.32 22.52 14.71
N GLY A 308 -2.27 23.05 14.08
CA GLY A 308 -1.59 24.28 14.54
C GLY A 308 -1.21 24.16 16.02
N VAL A 309 0.07 24.18 16.29
CA VAL A 309 0.75 24.20 17.58
C VAL A 309 -0.15 24.06 18.83
N LEU A 310 -0.49 22.83 19.17
CA LEU A 310 -1.00 22.52 20.50
C LEU A 310 0.16 22.02 21.34
N LYS A 311 0.74 22.89 22.10
CA LYS A 311 1.78 22.54 23.06
C LYS A 311 1.16 21.66 24.15
N ASN A 312 1.58 20.40 24.22
CA ASN A 312 1.52 19.51 25.38
C ASN A 312 0.15 19.03 25.92
N GLU A 313 -0.95 19.24 25.23
CA GLU A 313 -2.25 18.72 25.67
C GLU A 313 -2.63 17.45 24.95
N ASP A 314 -3.14 16.47 25.68
CA ASP A 314 -3.74 15.28 25.10
C ASP A 314 -5.10 15.65 24.50
N VAL A 315 -5.22 15.48 23.20
CA VAL A 315 -6.39 15.90 22.43
C VAL A 315 -6.97 14.70 21.69
N SER A 316 -8.27 14.52 21.84
CA SER A 316 -9.03 13.55 21.02
C SER A 316 -9.90 14.31 20.04
N THR A 317 -9.89 13.89 18.79
CA THR A 317 -10.70 14.49 17.72
C THR A 317 -11.58 13.45 17.03
N PHE A 318 -12.74 13.89 16.59
CA PHE A 318 -13.60 13.15 15.69
C PHE A 318 -13.81 13.97 14.42
N ASP A 319 -13.45 13.42 13.29
CA ASP A 319 -13.61 14.03 12.00
C ASP A 319 -14.67 13.27 11.19
N ALA A 320 -15.52 14.02 10.49
CA ALA A 320 -16.46 13.49 9.51
C ALA A 320 -16.32 14.31 8.21
N GLY A 321 -16.29 13.63 7.07
CA GLY A 321 -16.09 14.32 5.81
C GLY A 321 -16.59 13.54 4.61
N ALA A 322 -16.63 14.24 3.47
CA ALA A 322 -16.99 13.69 2.19
C ALA A 322 -16.05 14.20 1.10
N ARG A 323 -15.85 13.37 0.06
CA ARG A 323 -15.07 13.68 -1.13
C ARG A 323 -15.79 13.20 -2.36
N ILE A 324 -15.80 14.02 -3.39
CA ILE A 324 -16.27 13.69 -4.72
C ILE A 324 -15.06 13.73 -5.64
N ILE A 325 -14.85 12.68 -6.40
CA ILE A 325 -13.74 12.56 -7.36
C ILE A 325 -14.35 12.26 -8.72
N TYR A 326 -13.92 12.99 -9.73
CA TYR A 326 -14.26 12.72 -11.11
C TYR A 326 -13.00 12.54 -11.95
N ASN A 327 -12.78 11.30 -12.39
CA ASN A 327 -11.69 10.90 -13.28
C ASN A 327 -12.32 10.59 -14.64
N HIS A 328 -12.23 11.50 -15.58
CA HIS A 328 -12.80 11.24 -16.90
C HIS A 328 -12.07 10.08 -17.59
N PRO A 329 -12.75 8.99 -18.00
CA PRO A 329 -12.10 7.76 -18.48
C PRO A 329 -11.21 7.94 -19.72
N ALA A 330 -11.53 8.93 -20.57
CA ALA A 330 -10.82 9.23 -21.82
C ALA A 330 -9.90 10.45 -21.72
N SER A 331 -9.79 11.10 -20.56
CA SER A 331 -8.94 12.28 -20.40
C SER A 331 -7.82 12.05 -19.39
N ARG A 332 -6.80 12.88 -19.46
CA ARG A 332 -5.71 12.93 -18.50
C ARG A 332 -6.00 13.88 -17.33
N PHE A 333 -7.25 14.31 -17.22
CA PHE A 333 -7.69 15.28 -16.23
C PHE A 333 -8.54 14.61 -15.14
N SER A 334 -8.25 14.93 -13.90
CA SER A 334 -8.99 14.51 -12.72
C SER A 334 -9.31 15.73 -11.88
N ILE A 335 -10.50 15.79 -11.31
CA ILE A 335 -10.91 16.82 -10.38
C ILE A 335 -11.53 16.18 -9.15
N SER A 336 -11.24 16.72 -7.98
CA SER A 336 -11.90 16.30 -6.74
C SER A 336 -12.15 17.46 -5.81
N THR A 337 -13.21 17.37 -5.03
CA THR A 337 -13.49 18.28 -3.93
C THR A 337 -13.73 17.49 -2.66
N GLU A 338 -13.25 18.03 -1.55
CA GLU A 338 -13.25 17.40 -0.25
C GLU A 338 -13.68 18.40 0.81
N ALA A 339 -14.57 17.98 1.70
CA ALA A 339 -14.96 18.76 2.88
C ALA A 339 -14.89 17.87 4.12
N ILE A 340 -14.25 18.38 5.19
CA ILE A 340 -14.08 17.68 6.46
C ILE A 340 -14.47 18.63 7.59
N TYR A 341 -15.30 18.16 8.50
CA TYR A 341 -15.60 18.80 9.77
C TYR A 341 -14.85 18.06 10.89
N ARG A 342 -14.19 18.80 11.77
CA ARG A 342 -13.46 18.30 12.92
C ARG A 342 -14.13 18.77 14.20
N SER A 343 -14.52 17.83 15.04
CA SER A 343 -14.96 18.05 16.41
C SER A 343 -13.85 17.67 17.38
N VAL A 344 -13.61 18.48 18.39
CA VAL A 344 -12.69 18.18 19.49
C VAL A 344 -13.48 17.59 20.63
N LEU A 345 -13.11 16.40 21.08
CA LEU A 345 -13.85 15.62 22.09
C LEU A 345 -13.35 15.91 23.52
N THR A 346 -12.11 16.32 23.66
CA THR A 346 -11.54 16.71 24.96
C THR A 346 -11.91 18.14 25.31
N LYS A 347 -12.10 18.40 26.60
CA LYS A 347 -12.34 19.79 27.11
C LYS A 347 -11.05 20.58 27.00
N ASN A 348 -10.88 21.32 25.93
CA ASN A 348 -9.76 22.24 25.73
C ASN A 348 -10.22 23.49 24.97
N THR A 349 -9.29 24.38 24.73
CA THR A 349 -9.52 25.71 24.13
C THR A 349 -9.63 25.69 22.60
N ILE A 350 -9.71 24.52 21.98
CA ILE A 350 -9.78 24.39 20.51
C ILE A 350 -11.23 24.30 20.11
N ASP A 351 -11.64 25.21 19.26
CA ASP A 351 -12.96 25.20 18.66
C ASP A 351 -13.05 24.18 17.54
N PRO A 352 -14.22 23.56 17.33
CA PRO A 352 -14.50 22.78 16.15
C PRO A 352 -14.18 23.56 14.88
N SER A 353 -13.66 22.88 13.88
CA SER A 353 -13.25 23.54 12.64
C SER A 353 -13.57 22.70 11.40
N TRP A 354 -13.52 23.31 10.22
CA TRP A 354 -13.74 22.62 8.98
C TRP A 354 -12.67 22.97 7.94
N ARG A 355 -12.44 22.04 7.06
CA ARG A 355 -11.53 22.13 5.92
C ARG A 355 -12.30 21.86 4.64
N TRP A 356 -11.98 22.61 3.58
CA TRP A 356 -12.46 22.35 2.24
C TRP A 356 -11.32 22.50 1.25
N VAL A 357 -11.18 21.56 0.32
CA VAL A 357 -10.13 21.58 -0.71
C VAL A 357 -10.70 21.15 -2.05
N LEU A 358 -10.43 21.94 -3.07
CA LEU A 358 -10.55 21.59 -4.46
C LEU A 358 -9.20 21.15 -4.98
N ASN A 359 -9.13 19.98 -5.65
CA ASN A 359 -7.94 19.44 -6.26
C ASN A 359 -8.19 19.17 -7.74
N ALA A 360 -7.28 19.62 -8.61
CA ALA A 360 -7.29 19.34 -10.03
C ALA A 360 -5.93 18.77 -10.44
N GLU A 361 -5.94 17.65 -11.14
CA GLU A 361 -4.74 16.94 -11.58
C GLU A 361 -4.76 16.76 -13.09
N TYR A 362 -3.60 16.91 -13.71
CA TYR A 362 -3.41 16.68 -15.14
C TYR A 362 -2.17 15.83 -15.38
N ASP A 363 -2.35 14.66 -15.98
CA ASP A 363 -1.28 13.76 -16.39
C ASP A 363 -0.68 14.25 -17.72
N ILE A 364 0.53 14.83 -17.67
CA ILE A 364 1.23 15.33 -18.86
C ILE A 364 1.75 14.18 -19.72
N GLY A 365 1.98 13.01 -19.14
CA GLY A 365 2.61 11.84 -19.74
C GLY A 365 4.06 11.66 -19.28
N ASN A 366 4.68 10.53 -19.63
CA ASN A 366 6.06 10.22 -19.24
C ASN A 366 6.32 10.34 -17.72
N ASN A 367 5.38 9.84 -16.90
CA ASN A 367 5.44 9.92 -15.44
C ASN A 367 5.47 11.36 -14.89
N GLN A 368 4.86 12.29 -15.58
CA GLN A 368 4.75 13.68 -15.16
C GLN A 368 3.30 14.03 -14.86
N ARG A 369 3.09 14.69 -13.72
CA ARG A 369 1.77 15.12 -13.28
C ARG A 369 1.82 16.54 -12.75
N LEU A 370 0.88 17.35 -13.16
CA LEU A 370 0.60 18.67 -12.61
C LEU A 370 -0.58 18.57 -11.68
N THR A 371 -0.43 19.07 -10.45
CA THR A 371 -1.50 19.08 -9.45
C THR A 371 -1.69 20.49 -8.94
N PHE A 372 -2.91 20.96 -9.01
CA PHE A 372 -3.36 22.22 -8.44
C PHE A 372 -4.36 21.96 -7.33
N PHE A 373 -4.18 22.63 -6.18
CA PHE A 373 -5.17 22.62 -5.12
C PHE A 373 -5.40 24.00 -4.55
N PHE A 374 -6.64 24.23 -4.15
CA PHE A 374 -7.10 25.45 -3.55
C PHE A 374 -8.18 25.15 -2.51
N GLY A 375 -8.15 25.85 -1.39
CA GLY A 375 -9.16 25.66 -0.36
C GLY A 375 -8.89 26.39 0.94
N ARG A 376 -9.55 25.89 1.98
CA ARG A 376 -9.45 26.36 3.36
C ARG A 376 -8.91 25.24 4.25
N ALA A 377 -7.87 25.54 5.04
CA ALA A 377 -7.38 24.63 6.10
C ALA A 377 -8.28 24.66 7.34
N PHE A 378 -8.05 23.74 8.25
CA PHE A 378 -8.59 23.83 9.61
C PHE A 378 -8.12 25.11 10.30
N ASN A 379 -8.88 25.55 11.30
CA ASN A 379 -8.44 26.63 12.16
C ASN A 379 -7.14 26.20 12.88
N GLY A 380 -6.15 27.09 12.85
CA GLY A 380 -4.88 26.88 13.54
C GLY A 380 -4.79 27.74 14.80
N ALA A 381 -3.74 27.54 15.59
CA ALA A 381 -3.49 28.34 16.79
C ALA A 381 -3.32 29.85 16.51
N THR A 382 -2.90 30.20 15.31
CA THR A 382 -2.66 31.61 14.88
C THR A 382 -3.75 32.15 13.96
N SER A 383 -4.69 31.33 13.50
CA SER A 383 -5.78 31.73 12.59
C SER A 383 -7.10 31.13 13.02
N LYS A 384 -7.98 31.93 13.59
CA LYS A 384 -9.31 31.48 14.02
C LYS A 384 -10.24 31.16 12.84
N ASP A 385 -10.01 31.74 11.68
CA ASP A 385 -10.90 31.63 10.52
C ASP A 385 -10.43 30.63 9.45
N GLY A 386 -9.38 29.85 9.75
CA GLY A 386 -8.73 28.95 8.82
C GLY A 386 -7.88 29.69 7.79
N ASN A 387 -6.82 29.03 7.33
CA ASN A 387 -5.92 29.60 6.33
C ASN A 387 -6.35 29.20 4.92
N VAL A 388 -6.19 30.07 3.94
CA VAL A 388 -6.27 29.72 2.54
C VAL A 388 -5.09 28.81 2.19
N ILE A 389 -5.38 27.68 1.59
CA ILE A 389 -4.40 26.77 1.04
C ILE A 389 -4.45 26.91 -0.48
N ALA A 390 -3.31 27.22 -1.10
CA ALA A 390 -3.18 27.17 -2.55
C ALA A 390 -1.79 26.66 -2.89
N ALA A 391 -1.70 25.66 -3.76
CA ALA A 391 -0.42 25.19 -4.28
C ALA A 391 -0.54 24.62 -5.69
N LEU A 392 0.54 24.71 -6.42
CA LEU A 392 0.75 24.12 -7.72
C LEU A 392 1.98 23.24 -7.64
N ASN A 393 1.81 21.94 -7.83
CA ASN A 393 2.90 20.96 -7.79
C ASN A 393 3.12 20.37 -9.17
N PHE A 394 4.38 20.22 -9.52
CA PHE A 394 4.81 19.44 -10.64
C PHE A 394 5.57 18.22 -10.14
N LEU A 395 5.04 17.03 -10.39
CA LEU A 395 5.64 15.75 -10.02
C LEU A 395 6.24 15.11 -11.27
N LYS A 396 7.51 14.71 -11.19
CA LYS A 396 8.18 13.92 -12.20
C LYS A 396 8.71 12.63 -11.56
N GLY A 397 8.21 11.50 -11.98
CA GLY A 397 8.74 10.20 -11.58
C GLY A 397 10.11 9.93 -12.23
N LEU A 398 11.09 9.52 -11.44
CA LEU A 398 12.45 9.20 -11.89
C LEU A 398 12.60 7.74 -12.32
N GLY A 399 11.54 7.04 -12.63
CA GLY A 399 11.54 5.65 -13.10
C GLY A 399 10.31 5.32 -13.93
N ASN A 400 10.45 4.36 -14.81
CA ASN A 400 9.28 3.72 -15.40
C ASN A 400 8.61 2.94 -14.27
N PHE A 401 7.48 3.39 -13.78
CA PHE A 401 6.58 2.53 -13.04
C PHE A 401 6.08 1.46 -14.03
N ARG A 402 6.81 0.36 -14.07
CA ARG A 402 6.41 -0.87 -14.76
C ARG A 402 5.38 -1.61 -13.92
#